data_d4e91dab7437b04c99fe4ce22d550089
#
_entry.id   d4e91dab7437b04c99fe4ce22d550089
#
_cell.length_a   1.000
_cell.length_b   1.000
_cell.length_c   1.000
_cell.angle_alpha   90.00
_cell.angle_beta   90.00
_cell.angle_gamma   90.00
#
_symmetry.space_group_name_H-M   'P 1'
#
loop_
_entity.id
_entity.type
_entity.pdbx_description
1 polymer ?
#
loop_
_entity_poly.entity_id
_entity_poly.type
_entity_poly.pdbx_seq_one_letter_code
_entity_poly.pdbx_strand_id
1 'polypeptide(L)'
;MSGLARAAVSEDLLILVDENDREIGTLPKTACHLGGGTLHRAFSVFLFDADGQVLIQERAAGKMLWPGFWSNSCCSHPRPGETTESAARRRVLEELQLECRLDFLYKFRYQAAFGSVGSEHELCYVYAGYATGRISTDPLEIAAIRWLAPAALRLKIAARAADTRVNMRIALPPL
;
A
#
# COMPACT_ATOMS: atom_id res chain seq x y z
N MET A 1 2.96 -22.72 -36.33
CA MET A 1 2.32 -22.70 -34.97
C MET A 1 3.38 -22.25 -33.99
N SER A 2 3.43 -20.95 -33.74
CA SER A 2 4.42 -20.34 -32.82
C SER A 2 3.73 -20.08 -31.49
N GLY A 3 4.02 -20.95 -30.50
CA GLY A 3 3.59 -20.74 -29.11
C GLY A 3 4.43 -19.63 -28.51
N LEU A 4 3.83 -18.45 -28.35
CA LEU A 4 4.39 -17.38 -27.53
C LEU A 4 4.47 -17.89 -26.07
N ALA A 5 5.66 -18.28 -25.65
CA ALA A 5 5.97 -18.52 -24.25
C ALA A 5 5.66 -17.23 -23.48
N ARG A 6 4.64 -17.28 -22.63
CA ARG A 6 4.31 -16.22 -21.69
C ARG A 6 5.54 -16.05 -20.80
N ALA A 7 6.27 -14.94 -20.97
CA ALA A 7 7.40 -14.62 -20.12
C ALA A 7 6.92 -14.71 -18.67
N ALA A 8 7.62 -15.52 -17.86
CA ALA A 8 7.36 -15.60 -16.43
C ALA A 8 7.49 -14.17 -15.88
N VAL A 9 6.41 -13.64 -15.32
CA VAL A 9 6.43 -12.34 -14.64
C VAL A 9 7.44 -12.52 -13.52
N SER A 10 8.56 -11.82 -13.58
CA SER A 10 9.57 -11.85 -12.53
C SER A 10 8.88 -11.37 -11.25
N GLU A 11 8.84 -12.22 -10.25
CA GLU A 11 8.23 -11.87 -8.97
C GLU A 11 8.94 -10.67 -8.37
N ASP A 12 8.17 -9.66 -7.94
CA ASP A 12 8.74 -8.44 -7.32
C ASP A 12 9.55 -8.81 -6.07
N LEU A 13 10.83 -8.44 -6.07
CA LEU A 13 11.69 -8.56 -4.91
C LEU A 13 11.45 -7.38 -3.96
N LEU A 14 11.29 -7.67 -2.67
CA LEU A 14 11.15 -6.68 -1.61
C LEU A 14 12.47 -6.52 -0.85
N ILE A 15 12.72 -5.32 -0.38
CA ILE A 15 13.93 -4.96 0.37
C ILE A 15 13.72 -5.35 1.83
N LEU A 16 14.46 -6.34 2.32
CA LEU A 16 14.49 -6.70 3.74
C LEU A 16 15.31 -5.69 4.53
N VAL A 17 14.83 -5.34 5.71
CA VAL A 17 15.52 -4.38 6.59
C VAL A 17 15.61 -4.88 8.02
N ASP A 18 16.61 -4.38 8.74
CA ASP A 18 16.72 -4.53 10.18
C ASP A 18 15.89 -3.45 10.92
N GLU A 19 15.95 -3.45 12.26
CA GLU A 19 15.22 -2.49 13.11
C GLU A 19 15.69 -1.03 12.92
N ASN A 20 16.88 -0.83 12.35
CA ASN A 20 17.48 0.47 12.06
C ASN A 20 17.29 0.90 10.60
N ASP A 21 16.43 0.17 9.84
CA ASP A 21 16.20 0.43 8.40
C ASP A 21 17.43 0.20 7.50
N ARG A 22 18.36 -0.63 7.93
CA ARG A 22 19.49 -1.05 7.08
C ARG A 22 19.05 -2.21 6.22
N GLU A 23 19.39 -2.16 4.94
CA GLU A 23 19.12 -3.26 4.01
C GLU A 23 19.95 -4.49 4.38
N ILE A 24 19.28 -5.62 4.56
CA ILE A 24 19.91 -6.90 4.94
C ILE A 24 19.72 -7.99 3.88
N GLY A 25 19.06 -7.68 2.77
CA GLY A 25 18.83 -8.59 1.67
C GLY A 25 17.54 -8.31 0.91
N THR A 26 17.13 -9.28 0.08
CA THR A 26 15.88 -9.22 -0.67
C THR A 26 15.17 -10.56 -0.61
N LEU A 27 13.84 -10.54 -0.75
CA LEU A 27 13.03 -11.75 -0.79
C LEU A 27 11.85 -11.54 -1.75
N PRO A 28 11.39 -12.57 -2.47
CA PRO A 28 10.17 -12.49 -3.26
C PRO A 28 8.97 -12.04 -2.43
N LYS A 29 8.12 -11.19 -3.03
CA LYS A 29 6.97 -10.58 -2.35
C LYS A 29 6.06 -11.60 -1.68
N THR A 30 5.73 -12.70 -2.36
CA THR A 30 4.90 -13.76 -1.77
C THR A 30 5.57 -14.36 -0.53
N ALA A 31 6.88 -14.66 -0.60
CA ALA A 31 7.61 -15.21 0.53
C ALA A 31 7.69 -14.24 1.72
N CYS A 32 7.83 -12.93 1.47
CA CYS A 32 7.81 -11.90 2.53
C CYS A 32 6.52 -11.88 3.33
N HIS A 33 5.40 -12.27 2.72
CA HIS A 33 4.08 -12.19 3.33
C HIS A 33 3.57 -13.52 3.90
N LEU A 34 4.33 -14.61 3.79
CA LEU A 34 3.95 -15.90 4.38
C LEU A 34 4.12 -15.91 5.91
N GLY A 35 3.26 -16.69 6.58
CA GLY A 35 3.31 -16.85 8.03
C GLY A 35 3.19 -15.53 8.77
N GLY A 36 4.14 -15.24 9.66
CA GLY A 36 4.20 -13.98 10.41
C GLY A 36 4.68 -12.76 9.61
N GLY A 37 5.10 -12.95 8.37
CA GLY A 37 5.73 -11.91 7.54
C GLY A 37 7.18 -11.64 7.91
N THR A 38 8.02 -11.37 6.91
CA THR A 38 9.40 -10.93 7.10
C THR A 38 9.47 -9.41 7.05
N LEU A 39 10.21 -8.78 7.96
CA LEU A 39 10.32 -7.32 8.01
C LEU A 39 10.94 -6.78 6.71
N HIS A 40 10.21 -5.95 6.01
CA HIS A 40 10.61 -5.36 4.75
C HIS A 40 10.15 -3.91 4.63
N ARG A 41 10.78 -3.18 3.71
CA ARG A 41 10.49 -1.76 3.46
C ARG A 41 9.22 -1.62 2.62
N ALA A 42 8.33 -0.73 3.06
CA ALA A 42 7.07 -0.42 2.40
C ALA A 42 6.78 1.07 2.44
N PHE A 43 5.75 1.50 1.73
CA PHE A 43 5.24 2.86 1.82
C PHE A 43 3.72 2.92 1.71
N SER A 44 3.17 3.99 2.28
CA SER A 44 1.77 4.39 2.22
C SER A 44 1.67 5.83 1.74
N VAL A 45 0.71 6.11 0.86
CA VAL A 45 0.45 7.46 0.34
C VAL A 45 -0.97 7.87 0.69
N PHE A 46 -1.11 9.11 1.19
CA PHE A 46 -2.38 9.80 1.37
C PHE A 46 -2.47 10.94 0.35
N LEU A 47 -3.43 10.87 -0.55
CA LEU A 47 -3.71 11.94 -1.51
C LEU A 47 -4.94 12.71 -1.07
N PHE A 48 -4.82 14.03 -1.13
CA PHE A 48 -5.88 14.96 -0.78
C PHE A 48 -6.36 15.71 -2.03
N ASP A 49 -7.64 16.04 -2.07
CA ASP A 49 -8.20 16.97 -3.05
C ASP A 49 -8.10 18.42 -2.57
N ALA A 50 -8.62 19.36 -3.39
CA ALA A 50 -8.62 20.78 -3.05
C ALA A 50 -9.51 21.13 -1.85
N ASP A 51 -10.49 20.32 -1.53
CA ASP A 51 -11.41 20.49 -0.40
C ASP A 51 -10.87 19.82 0.89
N GLY A 52 -9.67 19.24 0.83
CA GLY A 52 -9.01 18.54 1.95
C GLY A 52 -9.60 17.17 2.25
N GLN A 53 -10.37 16.59 1.33
CA GLN A 53 -10.81 15.20 1.44
C GLN A 53 -9.65 14.26 1.10
N VAL A 54 -9.61 13.11 1.73
CA VAL A 54 -8.60 12.07 1.48
C VAL A 54 -9.14 11.01 0.54
N LEU A 55 -8.36 10.63 -0.46
CA LEU A 55 -8.64 9.51 -1.34
C LEU A 55 -8.40 8.20 -0.60
N ILE A 56 -9.39 7.31 -0.60
CA ILE A 56 -9.23 5.91 -0.20
C ILE A 56 -9.57 4.99 -1.36
N GLN A 57 -8.96 3.80 -1.37
CA GLN A 57 -9.20 2.79 -2.39
C GLN A 57 -9.74 1.48 -1.79
N GLU A 58 -10.63 0.83 -2.51
CA GLU A 58 -10.99 -0.56 -2.26
C GLU A 58 -10.04 -1.47 -3.03
N ARG A 59 -9.38 -2.38 -2.33
CA ARG A 59 -8.40 -3.31 -2.91
C ARG A 59 -9.09 -4.30 -3.84
N ALA A 60 -8.52 -4.54 -5.01
CA ALA A 60 -9.05 -5.50 -5.96
C ALA A 60 -9.19 -6.91 -5.37
N ALA A 61 -10.15 -7.68 -5.86
CA ALA A 61 -10.44 -9.03 -5.39
C ALA A 61 -9.27 -10.02 -5.58
N GLY A 62 -8.36 -9.75 -6.53
CA GLY A 62 -7.16 -10.55 -6.80
C GLY A 62 -6.00 -10.33 -5.84
N LYS A 63 -6.11 -9.42 -4.88
CA LYS A 63 -5.03 -9.17 -3.91
C LYS A 63 -4.90 -10.32 -2.92
N MET A 64 -3.66 -10.78 -2.67
CA MET A 64 -3.37 -11.88 -1.74
C MET A 64 -3.84 -11.57 -0.32
N LEU A 65 -3.54 -10.36 0.17
CA LEU A 65 -3.90 -9.92 1.51
C LEU A 65 -4.98 -8.83 1.43
N TRP A 66 -6.01 -8.93 2.29
CA TRP A 66 -7.13 -8.00 2.42
C TRP A 66 -7.82 -7.62 1.09
N PRO A 67 -8.23 -8.59 0.23
CA PRO A 67 -9.06 -8.29 -0.94
C PRO A 67 -10.39 -7.66 -0.51
N GLY A 68 -10.87 -6.65 -1.24
CA GLY A 68 -12.12 -5.94 -0.93
C GLY A 68 -12.08 -5.02 0.29
N PHE A 69 -10.92 -4.83 0.91
CA PHE A 69 -10.77 -3.88 2.03
C PHE A 69 -10.47 -2.47 1.51
N TRP A 70 -11.02 -1.48 2.19
CA TRP A 70 -10.67 -0.07 1.98
C TRP A 70 -9.32 0.24 2.63
N SER A 71 -8.47 0.93 1.91
CA SER A 71 -7.11 1.26 2.31
C SER A 71 -6.75 2.71 1.93
N ASN A 72 -5.53 3.12 2.22
CA ASN A 72 -4.95 4.41 1.84
C ASN A 72 -5.00 4.61 0.32
N SER A 73 -4.67 5.81 -0.17
CA SER A 73 -4.72 6.13 -1.60
C SER A 73 -3.83 5.22 -2.45
N CYS A 74 -2.64 4.87 -1.95
CA CYS A 74 -1.74 3.90 -2.58
C CYS A 74 -0.81 3.29 -1.50
N CYS A 75 -0.61 1.97 -1.52
CA CYS A 75 0.30 1.26 -0.63
C CYS A 75 1.07 0.20 -1.43
N SER A 76 2.40 0.21 -1.32
CA SER A 76 3.25 -0.75 -2.03
C SER A 76 4.68 -0.78 -1.45
N HIS A 77 5.61 -1.29 -2.24
CA HIS A 77 6.99 -1.53 -1.84
C HIS A 77 7.97 -0.91 -2.84
N PRO A 78 9.12 -0.39 -2.37
CA PRO A 78 10.23 -0.04 -3.26
C PRO A 78 10.87 -1.32 -3.80
N ARG A 79 11.35 -1.27 -5.04
CA ARG A 79 12.20 -2.29 -5.63
C ARG A 79 13.65 -2.09 -5.18
N PRO A 80 14.49 -3.13 -5.22
CA PRO A 80 15.93 -2.97 -4.97
C PRO A 80 16.52 -1.84 -5.81
N GLY A 81 17.23 -0.91 -5.15
CA GLY A 81 17.81 0.28 -5.79
C GLY A 81 16.86 1.48 -5.94
N GLU A 82 15.57 1.35 -5.64
CA GLU A 82 14.64 2.50 -5.59
C GLU A 82 14.66 3.17 -4.21
N THR A 83 14.54 4.50 -4.19
CA THR A 83 14.13 5.20 -2.98
C THR A 83 12.64 4.98 -2.72
N THR A 84 12.21 5.08 -1.46
CA THR A 84 10.77 4.95 -1.12
C THR A 84 9.92 6.04 -1.78
N GLU A 85 10.48 7.26 -1.97
CA GLU A 85 9.79 8.37 -2.66
C GLU A 85 9.61 8.06 -4.15
N SER A 86 10.67 7.63 -4.86
CA SER A 86 10.56 7.30 -6.28
C SER A 86 9.60 6.14 -6.52
N ALA A 87 9.64 5.13 -5.66
CA ALA A 87 8.70 4.01 -5.71
C ALA A 87 7.25 4.44 -5.44
N ALA A 88 7.02 5.33 -4.47
CA ALA A 88 5.69 5.86 -4.17
C ALA A 88 5.12 6.64 -5.38
N ARG A 89 5.91 7.50 -6.01
CA ARG A 89 5.51 8.22 -7.23
C ARG A 89 5.20 7.27 -8.38
N ARG A 90 6.07 6.28 -8.62
CA ARG A 90 5.85 5.26 -9.64
C ARG A 90 4.53 4.53 -9.43
N ARG A 91 4.25 4.09 -8.21
CA ARG A 91 3.02 3.33 -7.92
C ARG A 91 1.76 4.20 -7.98
N VAL A 92 1.82 5.46 -7.56
CA VAL A 92 0.71 6.41 -7.75
C VAL A 92 0.41 6.59 -9.24
N LEU A 93 1.44 6.70 -10.08
CA LEU A 93 1.26 6.78 -11.53
C LEU A 93 0.69 5.48 -12.11
N GLU A 94 1.20 4.30 -11.70
CA GLU A 94 0.75 3.00 -12.18
C GLU A 94 -0.70 2.70 -11.76
N GLU A 95 -1.07 2.94 -10.49
CA GLU A 95 -2.37 2.56 -9.92
C GLU A 95 -3.48 3.59 -10.16
N LEU A 96 -3.14 4.89 -10.22
CA LEU A 96 -4.10 6.00 -10.27
C LEU A 96 -3.96 6.90 -11.49
N GLN A 97 -2.91 6.70 -12.32
CA GLN A 97 -2.54 7.55 -13.45
C GLN A 97 -2.37 9.03 -13.08
N LEU A 98 -1.84 9.28 -11.88
CA LEU A 98 -1.55 10.62 -11.36
C LEU A 98 -0.05 10.86 -11.26
N GLU A 99 0.37 12.03 -11.68
CA GLU A 99 1.66 12.59 -11.33
C GLU A 99 1.46 13.65 -10.24
N CYS A 100 2.09 13.45 -9.09
CA CYS A 100 1.99 14.40 -7.98
C CYS A 100 3.29 14.49 -7.20
N ARG A 101 3.47 15.64 -6.56
CA ARG A 101 4.51 15.80 -5.54
C ARG A 101 4.06 15.07 -4.29
N LEU A 102 5.00 14.33 -3.69
CA LEU A 102 4.81 13.63 -2.43
C LEU A 102 5.78 14.19 -1.39
N ASP A 103 5.25 14.57 -0.24
CA ASP A 103 6.04 15.01 0.90
C ASP A 103 6.09 13.87 1.93
N PHE A 104 7.32 13.52 2.38
CA PHE A 104 7.52 12.55 3.44
C PHE A 104 7.00 13.09 4.76
N LEU A 105 6.25 12.30 5.52
CA LEU A 105 5.70 12.66 6.82
C LEU A 105 6.46 11.99 7.96
N TYR A 106 6.45 10.66 7.99
CA TYR A 106 7.09 9.83 9.02
C TYR A 106 7.23 8.39 8.53
N LYS A 107 7.91 7.56 9.32
CA LYS A 107 7.93 6.11 9.14
C LYS A 107 7.63 5.39 10.45
N PHE A 108 7.06 4.21 10.37
CA PHE A 108 6.75 3.36 11.51
C PHE A 108 6.81 1.89 11.14
N ARG A 109 7.00 1.04 12.14
CA ARG A 109 6.96 -0.42 11.98
C ARG A 109 5.62 -0.95 12.46
N TYR A 110 5.05 -1.89 11.72
CA TYR A 110 3.88 -2.64 12.14
C TYR A 110 3.91 -4.07 11.62
N GLN A 111 3.11 -4.91 12.27
CA GLN A 111 2.85 -6.27 11.84
C GLN A 111 1.34 -6.52 11.92
N ALA A 112 0.76 -7.13 10.88
CA ALA A 112 -0.66 -7.43 10.83
C ALA A 112 -0.90 -8.75 10.08
N ALA A 113 -1.60 -9.68 10.73
CA ALA A 113 -1.97 -10.94 10.14
C ALA A 113 -3.34 -10.85 9.42
N PHE A 114 -3.45 -11.53 8.30
CA PHE A 114 -4.72 -11.75 7.60
C PHE A 114 -5.11 -13.23 7.72
N GLY A 115 -5.70 -13.58 8.84
CA GLY A 115 -6.06 -14.95 9.17
C GLY A 115 -4.85 -15.88 9.10
N SER A 116 -5.01 -17.02 8.41
CA SER A 116 -3.93 -17.98 8.12
C SER A 116 -3.28 -17.77 6.74
N VAL A 117 -3.74 -16.77 5.96
CA VAL A 117 -3.27 -16.54 4.59
C VAL A 117 -1.85 -15.99 4.58
N GLY A 118 -1.57 -15.05 5.50
CA GLY A 118 -0.27 -14.41 5.60
C GLY A 118 -0.31 -13.14 6.45
N SER A 119 0.79 -12.38 6.43
CA SER A 119 0.94 -11.18 7.25
C SER A 119 1.73 -10.12 6.49
N GLU A 120 1.50 -8.87 6.82
CA GLU A 120 2.44 -7.78 6.58
C GLU A 120 3.29 -7.59 7.82
N HIS A 121 4.59 -7.43 7.62
CA HIS A 121 5.55 -7.00 8.63
C HIS A 121 6.44 -5.96 7.97
N GLU A 122 6.10 -4.70 8.18
CA GLU A 122 6.60 -3.60 7.36
C GLU A 122 7.23 -2.48 8.18
N LEU A 123 8.33 -1.95 7.67
CA LEU A 123 8.82 -0.61 7.97
C LEU A 123 8.24 0.33 6.91
N CYS A 124 7.13 0.97 7.25
CA CYS A 124 6.29 1.74 6.33
C CYS A 124 6.63 3.22 6.35
N TYR A 125 6.99 3.77 5.20
CA TYR A 125 7.18 5.21 4.97
C TYR A 125 5.87 5.84 4.54
N VAL A 126 5.45 6.89 5.22
CA VAL A 126 4.19 7.58 4.95
C VAL A 126 4.45 8.89 4.21
N TYR A 127 3.74 9.04 3.12
CA TYR A 127 3.78 10.23 2.25
C TYR A 127 2.40 10.87 2.14
N ALA A 128 2.37 12.17 1.93
CA ALA A 128 1.16 12.91 1.57
C ALA A 128 1.40 13.72 0.30
N GLY A 129 0.32 13.95 -0.46
CA GLY A 129 0.33 14.78 -1.65
C GLY A 129 -1.06 15.26 -2.03
N TYR A 130 -1.13 16.08 -3.07
CA TYR A 130 -2.39 16.55 -3.62
C TYR A 130 -2.65 15.89 -4.97
N ALA A 131 -3.83 15.33 -5.12
CA ALA A 131 -4.31 14.79 -6.39
C ALA A 131 -4.84 15.94 -7.25
N THR A 132 -4.08 16.30 -8.27
CA THR A 132 -4.49 17.30 -9.27
C THR A 132 -4.73 16.60 -10.60
N GLY A 133 -5.94 16.67 -11.13
CA GLY A 133 -6.30 16.06 -12.38
C GLY A 133 -7.26 14.88 -12.27
N ARG A 134 -7.45 14.20 -13.40
CA ARG A 134 -8.37 13.04 -13.49
C ARG A 134 -7.68 11.78 -12.99
N ILE A 135 -8.34 11.05 -12.11
CA ILE A 135 -7.90 9.73 -11.65
C ILE A 135 -8.44 8.65 -12.59
N SER A 136 -7.57 7.72 -12.98
CA SER A 136 -7.95 6.49 -13.68
C SER A 136 -7.28 5.32 -12.96
N THR A 137 -8.08 4.39 -12.47
CA THR A 137 -7.57 3.28 -11.64
C THR A 137 -7.18 2.07 -12.48
N ASP A 138 -6.13 1.37 -12.07
CA ASP A 138 -5.83 0.02 -12.55
C ASP A 138 -6.80 -0.98 -11.87
N PRO A 139 -7.69 -1.65 -12.60
CA PRO A 139 -8.67 -2.58 -12.02
C PRO A 139 -8.03 -3.84 -11.42
N LEU A 140 -6.78 -4.16 -11.74
CA LEU A 140 -6.06 -5.27 -11.11
C LEU A 140 -5.57 -4.91 -9.70
N GLU A 141 -5.47 -3.62 -9.40
CA GLU A 141 -5.03 -3.09 -8.11
C GLU A 141 -6.20 -2.57 -7.28
N ILE A 142 -7.14 -1.84 -7.91
CA ILE A 142 -8.17 -1.02 -7.27
C ILE A 142 -9.55 -1.35 -7.84
N ALA A 143 -10.46 -1.82 -6.98
CA ALA A 143 -11.85 -2.08 -7.36
C ALA A 143 -12.70 -0.80 -7.37
N ALA A 144 -12.46 0.12 -6.42
CA ALA A 144 -13.19 1.38 -6.31
C ALA A 144 -12.37 2.44 -5.55
N ILE A 145 -12.71 3.71 -5.75
CA ILE A 145 -12.15 4.83 -5.00
C ILE A 145 -13.24 5.68 -4.38
N ARG A 146 -12.92 6.35 -3.26
CA ARG A 146 -13.80 7.34 -2.62
C ARG A 146 -12.99 8.47 -2.03
N TRP A 147 -13.56 9.67 -2.07
CA TRP A 147 -13.12 10.81 -1.31
C TRP A 147 -13.85 10.86 0.04
N LEU A 148 -13.11 11.03 1.12
CA LEU A 148 -13.68 11.12 2.46
C LEU A 148 -13.12 12.34 3.20
N ALA A 149 -13.98 13.06 3.89
CA ALA A 149 -13.53 14.05 4.86
C ALA A 149 -12.72 13.35 5.97
N PRO A 150 -11.61 13.95 6.46
CA PRO A 150 -10.76 13.36 7.49
C PRO A 150 -11.51 12.91 8.75
N ALA A 151 -12.55 13.65 9.16
CA ALA A 151 -13.41 13.27 10.28
C ALA A 151 -14.16 11.95 10.01
N ALA A 152 -14.70 11.77 8.81
CA ALA A 152 -15.38 10.54 8.42
C ALA A 152 -14.42 9.35 8.36
N LEU A 153 -13.18 9.56 7.89
CA LEU A 153 -12.14 8.54 7.90
C LEU A 153 -11.79 8.12 9.33
N ARG A 154 -11.59 9.07 10.25
CA ARG A 154 -11.33 8.77 11.68
C ARG A 154 -12.43 7.91 12.30
N LEU A 155 -13.70 8.21 12.04
CA LEU A 155 -14.83 7.41 12.51
C LEU A 155 -14.81 5.97 11.98
N LYS A 156 -14.46 5.79 10.69
CA LYS A 156 -14.33 4.45 10.10
C LYS A 156 -13.17 3.65 10.69
N ILE A 157 -12.03 4.29 10.95
CA ILE A 157 -10.88 3.65 11.61
C ILE A 157 -11.24 3.23 13.03
N ALA A 158 -11.91 4.10 13.81
CA ALA A 158 -12.38 3.79 15.14
C ALA A 158 -13.41 2.64 15.15
N ALA A 159 -14.35 2.62 14.19
CA ALA A 159 -15.30 1.53 14.02
C ALA A 159 -14.60 0.20 13.71
N ARG A 160 -13.52 0.21 12.90
CA ARG A 160 -12.72 -0.99 12.63
C ARG A 160 -12.01 -1.50 13.88
N ALA A 161 -11.50 -0.63 14.73
CA ALA A 161 -10.87 -1.02 15.98
C ALA A 161 -11.86 -1.70 16.95
N ALA A 162 -13.14 -1.27 16.90
CA ALA A 162 -14.23 -1.84 17.70
C ALA A 162 -14.87 -3.09 17.07
N ASP A 163 -14.88 -3.21 15.74
CA ASP A 163 -15.51 -4.32 15.01
C ASP A 163 -14.66 -4.75 13.81
N THR A 164 -14.11 -5.96 13.90
CA THR A 164 -13.25 -6.54 12.87
C THR A 164 -13.97 -6.82 11.53
N ARG A 165 -15.30 -6.78 11.49
CA ARG A 165 -16.11 -6.93 10.26
C ARG A 165 -16.11 -5.67 9.39
N VAL A 166 -15.69 -4.53 9.92
CA VAL A 166 -15.53 -3.30 9.13
C VAL A 166 -14.33 -3.47 8.20
N ASN A 167 -14.59 -3.53 6.90
CA ASN A 167 -13.57 -3.73 5.85
C ASN A 167 -12.74 -2.45 5.62
N MET A 168 -11.96 -2.04 6.60
CA MET A 168 -11.06 -0.90 6.49
C MET A 168 -9.68 -1.26 7.02
N ARG A 169 -8.66 -0.92 6.24
CA ARG A 169 -7.26 -1.09 6.58
C ARG A 169 -6.48 0.16 6.19
N ILE A 170 -6.21 0.98 7.16
CA ILE A 170 -5.40 2.19 7.01
C ILE A 170 -4.12 1.98 7.81
N ALA A 171 -2.97 2.04 7.15
CA ALA A 171 -1.68 1.97 7.82
C ALA A 171 -1.43 3.32 8.53
N LEU A 172 -1.71 3.34 9.83
CA LEU A 172 -1.37 4.45 10.71
C LEU A 172 -0.52 3.91 11.87
N PRO A 173 0.37 4.73 12.45
CA PRO A 173 1.08 4.35 13.65
C PRO A 173 0.07 4.05 14.78
N PRO A 174 0.40 3.17 15.73
CA PRO A 174 -0.38 3.04 16.95
C PRO A 174 -0.42 4.39 17.67
N LEU A 175 -1.60 4.76 18.16
CA LEU A 175 -1.82 5.94 18.98
C LEU A 175 -1.17 5.76 20.35
#